data_ba8149c873ff8be14e9ffdcf64616356
#
_entry.id   ba8149c873ff8be14e9ffdcf64616356
#
_cell.length_a   1.000
_cell.length_b   1.000
_cell.length_c   1.000
_cell.angle_alpha   90.00
_cell.angle_beta   90.00
_cell.angle_gamma   90.00
#
_symmetry.space_group_name_H-M   'P 1'
#
loop_
_entity.id
_entity.type
_entity.pdbx_description
1 polymer ?
#
loop_
_entity_poly.entity_id
_entity_poly.type
_entity_poly.pdbx_seq_one_letter_code
_entity_poly.pdbx_strand_id
1 'polypeptide(L)'
;IAQAGTRLRLDEKTIRVIDNRLIFDNYYIYAAGKNPLTIAGTVDFKDLQRMRADLKLTSNNYQLFNAARTKESLVYGKLFVDLNSTIRGPLDALVMRGDMRLLGNTDATYVLKDSPLTVQDRLGDMVTFVNFNDSVPATKEKPKPVSLGGLDMLINVQIEPAVRLKADLSPDRENRVELEGGGDLSLQYTPQGDLLLYGRYTISDGLLKYTLPV
;
A
#
# COMPACT_ATOMS: atom_id res chain seq x y z
N ILE A 1 -2.23 -2.05 -4.56
CA ILE A 1 -2.32 -3.51 -4.77
C ILE A 1 -2.01 -3.84 -6.23
N ALA A 2 -2.52 -3.07 -7.19
CA ALA A 2 -2.22 -3.28 -8.62
C ALA A 2 -0.71 -3.17 -8.93
N GLN A 3 0.01 -2.30 -8.27
CA GLN A 3 1.46 -2.10 -8.43
C GLN A 3 2.30 -3.26 -7.87
N ALA A 4 1.74 -4.07 -6.96
CA ALA A 4 2.37 -5.28 -6.45
C ALA A 4 1.96 -6.55 -7.22
N GLY A 5 1.14 -6.43 -8.27
CA GLY A 5 0.70 -7.55 -9.10
C GLY A 5 -0.18 -8.58 -8.37
N THR A 6 -0.72 -8.25 -7.20
CA THR A 6 -1.51 -9.17 -6.40
C THR A 6 -2.93 -9.32 -6.98
N ARG A 7 -3.31 -10.55 -7.29
CA ARG A 7 -4.68 -10.90 -7.68
C ARG A 7 -5.51 -11.16 -6.43
N LEU A 8 -6.67 -10.52 -6.34
CA LEU A 8 -7.63 -10.79 -5.28
C LEU A 8 -8.62 -11.87 -5.74
N ARG A 9 -8.84 -12.87 -4.90
CA ARG A 9 -9.87 -13.89 -5.08
C ARG A 9 -10.98 -13.64 -4.07
N LEU A 10 -12.19 -13.50 -4.56
CA LEU A 10 -13.38 -13.30 -3.76
C LEU A 10 -13.93 -14.65 -3.28
N ASP A 11 -14.66 -14.63 -2.17
CA ASP A 11 -15.41 -15.76 -1.65
C ASP A 11 -16.54 -16.15 -2.62
N GLU A 12 -16.94 -17.41 -2.59
CA GLU A 12 -18.12 -17.91 -3.29
C GLU A 12 -19.42 -17.67 -2.50
N LYS A 13 -19.32 -17.15 -1.27
CA LYS A 13 -20.47 -16.83 -0.44
C LYS A 13 -21.35 -15.74 -1.07
N THR A 14 -22.64 -15.91 -0.91
CA THR A 14 -23.62 -14.94 -1.40
C THR A 14 -23.62 -13.67 -0.52
N ILE A 15 -23.51 -12.52 -1.16
CA ILE A 15 -23.79 -11.24 -0.51
C ILE A 15 -25.31 -11.03 -0.58
N ARG A 16 -25.95 -10.88 0.56
CA ARG A 16 -27.40 -10.68 0.63
C ARG A 16 -27.77 -9.23 0.37
N VAL A 17 -28.86 -9.03 -0.34
CA VAL A 17 -29.46 -7.70 -0.55
C VAL A 17 -30.85 -7.73 0.09
N ILE A 18 -31.03 -6.95 1.17
CA ILE A 18 -32.29 -6.84 1.91
C ILE A 18 -32.56 -5.36 2.21
N ASP A 19 -33.75 -4.87 1.89
CA ASP A 19 -34.18 -3.50 2.18
C ASP A 19 -33.17 -2.44 1.73
N ASN A 20 -32.68 -2.55 0.50
CA ASN A 20 -31.67 -1.67 -0.09
C ASN A 20 -30.35 -1.64 0.68
N ARG A 21 -29.97 -2.75 1.32
CA ARG A 21 -28.69 -2.95 2.00
C ARG A 21 -27.97 -4.15 1.46
N LEU A 22 -26.69 -4.00 1.17
CA LEU A 22 -25.77 -5.11 1.01
C LEU A 22 -25.35 -5.58 2.40
N ILE A 23 -25.51 -6.87 2.67
CA ILE A 23 -25.15 -7.48 3.96
C ILE A 23 -24.00 -8.44 3.74
N PHE A 24 -22.87 -8.13 4.37
CA PHE A 24 -21.67 -8.95 4.40
C PHE A 24 -21.67 -9.78 5.68
N ASP A 25 -21.91 -11.08 5.55
CA ASP A 25 -21.93 -12.02 6.66
C ASP A 25 -20.62 -12.81 6.69
N ASN A 26 -19.57 -12.21 7.24
CA ASN A 26 -18.20 -12.73 7.21
C ASN A 26 -17.78 -13.13 5.77
N TYR A 27 -17.82 -12.19 4.86
CA TYR A 27 -17.38 -12.37 3.49
C TYR A 27 -15.85 -12.39 3.40
N TYR A 28 -15.28 -13.30 2.64
CA TYR A 28 -13.83 -13.50 2.58
C TYR A 28 -13.22 -12.94 1.30
N ILE A 29 -12.09 -12.25 1.45
CA ILE A 29 -11.23 -11.82 0.35
C ILE A 29 -9.85 -12.40 0.56
N TYR A 30 -9.36 -13.15 -0.41
CA TYR A 30 -8.02 -13.73 -0.41
C TYR A 30 -7.10 -12.91 -1.31
N ALA A 31 -5.88 -12.65 -0.85
CA ALA A 31 -4.82 -12.08 -1.68
C ALA A 31 -3.82 -13.18 -2.07
N ALA A 32 -2.56 -13.02 -1.73
CA ALA A 32 -1.52 -13.97 -2.12
C ALA A 32 -1.52 -15.28 -1.31
N GLY A 33 -2.11 -15.27 -0.11
CA GLY A 33 -2.09 -16.38 0.84
C GLY A 33 -3.40 -17.16 0.93
N LYS A 34 -3.44 -18.08 1.90
CA LYS A 34 -4.61 -18.92 2.22
C LYS A 34 -5.54 -18.27 3.24
N ASN A 35 -5.02 -17.41 4.10
CA ASN A 35 -5.79 -16.74 5.14
C ASN A 35 -6.54 -15.55 4.54
N PRO A 36 -7.85 -15.40 4.82
CA PRO A 36 -8.64 -14.33 4.23
C PRO A 36 -8.59 -13.04 5.04
N LEU A 37 -8.91 -11.96 4.37
CA LEU A 37 -9.49 -10.77 4.97
C LEU A 37 -11.00 -10.99 5.09
N THR A 38 -11.54 -10.87 6.28
CA THR A 38 -12.97 -11.02 6.58
C THR A 38 -13.64 -9.66 6.60
N ILE A 39 -14.73 -9.53 5.87
CA ILE A 39 -15.59 -8.34 5.86
C ILE A 39 -16.92 -8.71 6.48
N ALA A 40 -17.35 -7.97 7.50
CA ALA A 40 -18.67 -8.09 8.10
C ALA A 40 -19.33 -6.72 8.20
N GLY A 41 -20.65 -6.65 8.04
CA GLY A 41 -21.38 -5.39 8.15
C GLY A 41 -22.28 -5.09 6.96
N THR A 42 -22.58 -3.83 6.74
CA THR A 42 -23.57 -3.42 5.74
C THR A 42 -23.14 -2.21 4.92
N VAL A 43 -23.65 -2.15 3.68
CA VAL A 43 -23.66 -0.94 2.86
C VAL A 43 -25.10 -0.61 2.53
N ASP A 44 -25.60 0.53 3.02
CA ASP A 44 -26.93 1.05 2.76
C ASP A 44 -26.92 1.90 1.48
N PHE A 45 -27.76 1.56 0.53
CA PHE A 45 -27.93 2.27 -0.73
C PHE A 45 -29.40 2.69 -0.98
N LYS A 46 -30.17 2.84 0.10
CA LYS A 46 -31.55 3.31 0.00
C LYS A 46 -31.65 4.67 -0.71
N ASP A 47 -30.69 5.54 -0.43
CA ASP A 47 -30.45 6.76 -1.17
C ASP A 47 -29.11 6.64 -1.92
N LEU A 48 -29.16 6.52 -3.24
CA LEU A 48 -27.98 6.36 -4.08
C LEU A 48 -27.03 7.58 -4.06
N GLN A 49 -27.54 8.75 -3.67
CA GLN A 49 -26.73 9.96 -3.50
C GLN A 49 -26.05 10.02 -2.12
N ARG A 50 -26.53 9.23 -1.16
CA ARG A 50 -26.07 9.22 0.23
C ARG A 50 -25.82 7.81 0.75
N MET A 51 -25.20 6.98 -0.07
CA MET A 51 -24.84 5.62 0.34
C MET A 51 -23.94 5.66 1.57
N ARG A 52 -24.13 4.71 2.49
CA ARG A 52 -23.37 4.63 3.74
C ARG A 52 -22.83 3.24 3.95
N ALA A 53 -21.61 3.15 4.46
CA ALA A 53 -20.99 1.90 4.89
C ALA A 53 -20.87 1.84 6.42
N ASP A 54 -21.07 0.66 6.97
CA ASP A 54 -20.67 0.26 8.33
C ASP A 54 -20.09 -1.14 8.23
N LEU A 55 -18.77 -1.22 8.11
CA LEU A 55 -18.04 -2.44 7.85
C LEU A 55 -16.97 -2.67 8.90
N LYS A 56 -16.83 -3.91 9.32
CA LYS A 56 -15.69 -4.40 10.11
C LYS A 56 -14.79 -5.25 9.23
N LEU A 57 -13.50 -4.97 9.26
CA LEU A 57 -12.45 -5.69 8.55
C LEU A 57 -11.55 -6.38 9.56
N THR A 58 -11.41 -7.68 9.43
CA THR A 58 -10.51 -8.46 10.30
C THR A 58 -9.69 -9.45 9.49
N SER A 59 -8.44 -9.62 9.88
CA SER A 59 -7.60 -10.67 9.32
C SER A 59 -6.61 -11.19 10.35
N ASN A 60 -6.16 -12.42 10.15
CA ASN A 60 -5.08 -13.02 10.92
C ASN A 60 -4.09 -13.67 9.96
N ASN A 61 -2.83 -13.30 10.06
CA ASN A 61 -1.75 -13.74 9.17
C ASN A 61 -2.12 -13.65 7.67
N TYR A 62 -2.73 -12.53 7.31
CA TYR A 62 -3.14 -12.25 5.94
C TYR A 62 -1.93 -11.88 5.08
N GLN A 63 -1.64 -12.69 4.07
CA GLN A 63 -0.58 -12.39 3.11
C GLN A 63 -1.08 -11.36 2.09
N LEU A 64 -0.84 -10.08 2.35
CA LEU A 64 -1.32 -8.97 1.53
C LEU A 64 -0.73 -9.02 0.11
N PHE A 65 0.56 -9.36 -0.01
CA PHE A 65 1.17 -9.65 -1.30
C PHE A 65 2.30 -10.69 -1.16
N ASN A 66 2.60 -11.33 -2.30
CA ASN A 66 3.76 -12.18 -2.53
C ASN A 66 4.15 -11.99 -3.99
N ALA A 67 5.05 -11.06 -4.23
CA ALA A 67 5.40 -10.62 -5.57
C ALA A 67 6.89 -10.78 -5.82
N ALA A 68 7.24 -11.40 -6.94
CA ALA A 68 8.61 -11.39 -7.44
C ALA A 68 8.94 -10.00 -7.99
N ARG A 69 10.22 -9.65 -7.96
CA ARG A 69 10.69 -8.40 -8.55
C ARG A 69 10.55 -8.43 -10.06
N THR A 70 10.00 -7.36 -10.62
CA THR A 70 9.98 -7.06 -12.05
C THR A 70 10.58 -5.67 -12.28
N LYS A 71 10.86 -5.30 -13.53
CA LYS A 71 11.34 -3.95 -13.87
C LYS A 71 10.32 -2.85 -13.49
N GLU A 72 9.04 -3.21 -13.50
CA GLU A 72 7.94 -2.28 -13.20
C GLU A 72 7.56 -2.24 -11.71
N SER A 73 8.09 -3.17 -10.89
CA SER A 73 7.71 -3.25 -9.47
C SER A 73 8.11 -1.99 -8.71
N LEU A 74 7.17 -1.44 -7.95
CA LEU A 74 7.44 -0.47 -6.88
C LEU A 74 7.65 -1.14 -5.54
N VAL A 75 7.01 -2.33 -5.36
CA VAL A 75 7.14 -3.14 -4.17
C VAL A 75 7.23 -4.60 -4.59
N TYR A 76 8.09 -5.37 -3.93
CA TYR A 76 8.17 -6.82 -4.10
C TYR A 76 8.52 -7.52 -2.78
N GLY A 77 8.47 -8.87 -2.76
CA GLY A 77 8.67 -9.67 -1.55
C GLY A 77 7.38 -10.17 -0.97
N LYS A 78 7.28 -10.27 0.35
CA LYS A 78 6.14 -10.81 1.07
C LYS A 78 5.74 -9.88 2.20
N LEU A 79 4.45 -9.64 2.37
CA LEU A 79 3.93 -8.83 3.46
C LEU A 79 2.74 -9.55 4.13
N PHE A 80 2.86 -9.72 5.45
CA PHE A 80 1.87 -10.40 6.27
C PHE A 80 1.35 -9.47 7.36
N VAL A 81 0.04 -9.43 7.53
CA VAL A 81 -0.60 -8.54 8.49
C VAL A 81 -1.73 -9.24 9.26
N ASP A 82 -1.87 -8.87 10.53
CA ASP A 82 -3.14 -8.94 11.24
C ASP A 82 -3.83 -7.58 11.12
N LEU A 83 -5.13 -7.56 10.93
CA LEU A 83 -5.91 -6.34 10.82
C LEU A 83 -7.19 -6.46 11.66
N ASN A 84 -7.51 -5.41 12.40
CA ASN A 84 -8.79 -5.23 13.05
C ASN A 84 -9.20 -3.76 12.89
N SER A 85 -10.10 -3.49 11.96
CA SER A 85 -10.51 -2.13 11.65
C SER A 85 -12.00 -2.03 11.35
N THR A 86 -12.51 -0.80 11.42
CA THR A 86 -13.87 -0.46 11.03
C THR A 86 -13.83 0.65 9.98
N ILE A 87 -14.74 0.57 9.02
CA ILE A 87 -14.98 1.62 8.02
C ILE A 87 -16.41 2.06 8.16
N ARG A 88 -16.64 3.35 8.42
CA ARG A 88 -17.98 3.91 8.64
C ARG A 88 -18.16 5.25 7.94
N GLY A 89 -19.37 5.54 7.55
CA GLY A 89 -19.76 6.85 7.03
C GLY A 89 -20.34 6.81 5.63
N PRO A 90 -20.65 7.98 5.08
CA PRO A 90 -21.02 8.12 3.68
C PRO A 90 -19.85 7.66 2.78
N LEU A 91 -20.16 7.12 1.58
CA LEU A 91 -19.09 6.61 0.68
C LEU A 91 -18.15 7.71 0.17
N ASP A 92 -18.57 8.94 0.20
CA ASP A 92 -17.78 10.14 -0.15
C ASP A 92 -17.01 10.75 1.04
N ALA A 93 -17.28 10.25 2.28
CA ALA A 93 -16.65 10.70 3.52
C ALA A 93 -16.50 9.54 4.51
N LEU A 94 -15.78 8.50 4.08
CA LEU A 94 -15.53 7.31 4.89
C LEU A 94 -14.51 7.58 6.00
N VAL A 95 -14.77 7.04 7.16
CA VAL A 95 -13.87 7.07 8.31
C VAL A 95 -13.41 5.65 8.61
N MET A 96 -12.09 5.41 8.53
CA MET A 96 -11.48 4.13 8.86
C MET A 96 -10.64 4.26 10.13
N ARG A 97 -10.86 3.39 11.09
CA ARG A 97 -10.12 3.34 12.37
C ARG A 97 -9.81 1.90 12.70
N GLY A 98 -8.64 1.67 13.30
CA GLY A 98 -8.30 0.32 13.76
C GLY A 98 -6.82 0.13 14.04
N ASP A 99 -6.48 -1.15 14.17
CA ASP A 99 -5.14 -1.62 14.50
C ASP A 99 -4.66 -2.60 13.44
N MET A 100 -3.39 -2.49 13.07
CA MET A 100 -2.70 -3.40 12.15
C MET A 100 -1.41 -3.86 12.80
N ARG A 101 -1.12 -5.16 12.71
CA ARG A 101 0.17 -5.71 13.10
C ARG A 101 0.90 -6.22 11.86
N LEU A 102 2.11 -5.73 11.65
CA LEU A 102 3.01 -6.24 10.64
C LEU A 102 3.82 -7.39 11.24
N LEU A 103 3.66 -8.58 10.65
CA LEU A 103 4.15 -9.83 11.25
C LEU A 103 5.59 -10.12 10.86
N GLY A 104 6.34 -10.78 11.74
CA GLY A 104 7.77 -11.06 11.60
C GLY A 104 8.17 -11.93 10.41
N ASN A 105 7.22 -12.60 9.75
CA ASN A 105 7.45 -13.32 8.49
C ASN A 105 7.40 -12.40 7.25
N THR A 106 7.28 -11.09 7.44
CA THR A 106 7.34 -10.07 6.39
C THR A 106 8.78 -9.83 5.96
N ASP A 107 9.00 -9.85 4.64
CA ASP A 107 10.23 -9.46 3.96
C ASP A 107 9.83 -8.72 2.69
N ALA A 108 9.78 -7.39 2.78
CA ALA A 108 9.26 -6.52 1.73
C ALA A 108 10.31 -5.50 1.29
N THR A 109 10.38 -5.28 -0.01
CA THR A 109 11.30 -4.31 -0.61
C THR A 109 10.53 -3.24 -1.36
N TYR A 110 10.81 -1.99 -1.07
CA TYR A 110 10.36 -0.83 -1.84
C TYR A 110 11.42 -0.44 -2.87
N VAL A 111 11.02 -0.10 -4.08
CA VAL A 111 11.93 0.34 -5.16
C VAL A 111 11.75 1.82 -5.40
N LEU A 112 12.78 2.59 -5.13
CA LEU A 112 12.81 4.03 -5.41
C LEU A 112 13.17 4.25 -6.88
N LYS A 113 12.17 4.50 -7.73
CA LYS A 113 12.38 4.66 -9.18
C LYS A 113 13.01 6.00 -9.56
N ASP A 114 12.64 7.06 -8.86
CA ASP A 114 13.11 8.43 -9.12
C ASP A 114 14.23 8.80 -8.14
N SER A 115 15.25 7.93 -8.05
CA SER A 115 16.37 8.18 -7.13
C SER A 115 17.36 9.17 -7.74
N PRO A 116 17.68 10.27 -7.04
CA PRO A 116 18.75 11.18 -7.47
C PRO A 116 20.15 10.53 -7.37
N LEU A 117 20.23 9.28 -6.93
CA LEU A 117 21.47 8.52 -6.76
C LEU A 117 21.86 7.71 -8.02
N THR A 118 21.03 7.69 -9.06
CA THR A 118 21.36 7.07 -10.35
C THR A 118 22.23 8.00 -11.19
N VAL A 119 23.40 7.51 -11.59
CA VAL A 119 24.33 8.26 -12.46
C VAL A 119 23.68 8.60 -13.82
N GLN A 120 22.73 7.81 -14.29
CA GLN A 120 22.03 8.04 -15.55
C GLN A 120 21.11 9.27 -15.51
N ASP A 121 20.53 9.63 -14.37
CA ASP A 121 19.68 10.83 -14.28
C ASP A 121 20.49 12.13 -14.35
N ARG A 122 21.75 12.11 -13.89
CA ARG A 122 22.61 13.31 -13.99
C ARG A 122 23.07 13.62 -15.42
N LEU A 123 23.17 12.62 -16.29
CA LEU A 123 23.55 12.80 -17.69
C LEU A 123 22.33 13.05 -18.57
N GLY A 124 21.14 12.51 -18.23
CA GLY A 124 19.90 12.72 -18.96
C GLY A 124 19.39 14.15 -18.91
N ASP A 125 19.56 14.84 -17.79
CA ASP A 125 19.16 16.24 -17.63
C ASP A 125 20.15 17.24 -18.28
N MET A 126 21.37 16.80 -18.57
CA MET A 126 22.40 17.67 -19.16
C MET A 126 22.42 17.69 -20.70
N VAL A 127 21.77 16.74 -21.36
CA VAL A 127 21.72 16.66 -22.83
C VAL A 127 20.29 16.42 -23.29
N THR A 128 19.56 17.49 -23.54
CA THR A 128 18.28 17.43 -24.26
C THR A 128 18.57 17.46 -25.75
N PHE A 129 18.51 16.32 -26.44
CA PHE A 129 18.50 16.29 -27.89
C PHE A 129 17.16 16.86 -28.38
N VAL A 130 17.17 18.08 -28.83
CA VAL A 130 16.00 18.72 -29.45
C VAL A 130 15.94 18.26 -30.89
N ASN A 131 14.99 17.41 -31.22
CA ASN A 131 14.72 17.07 -32.61
C ASN A 131 13.82 18.18 -33.19
N PHE A 132 14.35 19.00 -34.10
CA PHE A 132 13.69 20.17 -34.66
C PHE A 132 12.47 19.85 -35.56
N ASN A 133 12.12 18.56 -35.72
CA ASN A 133 11.03 18.15 -36.60
C ASN A 133 9.75 17.66 -35.84
N ASP A 134 9.74 17.61 -34.54
CA ASP A 134 8.55 17.19 -33.77
C ASP A 134 7.96 18.36 -33.00
N SER A 135 6.90 18.90 -33.52
CA SER A 135 6.02 19.84 -32.85
C SER A 135 5.31 19.11 -31.71
N VAL A 136 5.43 19.70 -30.51
CA VAL A 136 4.76 19.37 -29.25
C VAL A 136 5.48 18.33 -28.40
N PRO A 137 6.17 18.73 -27.31
CA PRO A 137 6.59 17.80 -26.28
C PRO A 137 5.34 17.25 -25.56
N ALA A 138 5.07 15.97 -25.71
CA ALA A 138 4.11 15.29 -24.86
C ALA A 138 4.62 15.38 -23.43
N THR A 139 4.06 16.29 -22.65
CA THR A 139 4.26 16.36 -21.21
C THR A 139 3.81 15.00 -20.65
N LYS A 140 4.76 14.16 -20.25
CA LYS A 140 4.45 12.94 -19.51
C LYS A 140 3.76 13.39 -18.21
N GLU A 141 2.44 13.34 -18.20
CA GLU A 141 1.68 13.58 -16.98
C GLU A 141 2.18 12.59 -15.95
N LYS A 142 2.74 13.09 -14.84
CA LYS A 142 3.02 12.27 -13.68
C LYS A 142 1.72 11.59 -13.29
N PRO A 143 1.70 10.26 -13.05
CA PRO A 143 0.49 9.58 -12.64
C PRO A 143 -0.05 10.29 -11.41
N LYS A 144 -1.27 10.83 -11.50
CA LYS A 144 -1.94 11.46 -10.37
C LYS A 144 -2.07 10.40 -9.27
N PRO A 145 -1.69 10.71 -8.02
CA PRO A 145 -1.90 9.77 -6.93
C PRO A 145 -3.39 9.38 -6.91
N VAL A 146 -3.66 8.09 -6.75
CA VAL A 146 -5.03 7.60 -6.61
C VAL A 146 -5.56 8.19 -5.31
N SER A 147 -6.31 9.27 -5.41
CA SER A 147 -7.03 9.83 -4.27
C SER A 147 -8.21 8.90 -3.96
N LEU A 148 -8.22 8.31 -2.78
CA LEU A 148 -9.41 7.66 -2.20
C LEU A 148 -10.32 8.77 -1.67
N GLY A 149 -10.90 9.56 -2.56
CA GLY A 149 -11.61 10.79 -2.23
C GLY A 149 -12.50 10.64 -1.00
N GLY A 150 -12.30 11.52 -0.02
CA GLY A 150 -13.10 11.58 1.19
C GLY A 150 -12.77 10.54 2.27
N LEU A 151 -11.74 9.69 2.11
CA LEU A 151 -11.34 8.75 3.16
C LEU A 151 -10.51 9.46 4.25
N ASP A 152 -10.98 9.40 5.49
CA ASP A 152 -10.23 9.74 6.70
C ASP A 152 -9.82 8.43 7.40
N MET A 153 -8.53 8.09 7.36
CA MET A 153 -8.01 6.85 7.94
C MET A 153 -7.00 7.15 9.05
N LEU A 154 -7.16 6.44 10.16
CA LEU A 154 -6.16 6.39 11.23
C LEU A 154 -6.03 4.93 11.69
N ILE A 155 -4.86 4.35 11.48
CA ILE A 155 -4.52 2.97 11.83
C ILE A 155 -3.28 2.99 12.73
N ASN A 156 -3.38 2.36 13.91
CA ASN A 156 -2.23 2.06 14.72
C ASN A 156 -1.50 0.85 14.11
N VAL A 157 -0.22 0.99 13.86
CA VAL A 157 0.60 -0.05 13.22
C VAL A 157 1.64 -0.53 14.20
N GLN A 158 1.52 -1.76 14.64
CA GLN A 158 2.53 -2.45 15.40
C GLN A 158 3.41 -3.27 14.46
N ILE A 159 4.73 -3.07 14.50
CA ILE A 159 5.71 -3.81 13.69
C ILE A 159 6.44 -4.78 14.60
N GLU A 160 6.38 -6.08 14.29
CA GLU A 160 7.12 -7.10 15.04
C GLU A 160 8.64 -6.99 14.80
N PRO A 161 9.48 -7.31 15.81
CA PRO A 161 10.94 -7.09 15.71
C PRO A 161 11.66 -7.85 14.58
N ALA A 162 11.09 -8.96 14.10
CA ALA A 162 11.67 -9.77 13.02
C ALA A 162 11.23 -9.33 11.61
N VAL A 163 10.51 -8.23 11.50
CA VAL A 163 10.10 -7.68 10.20
C VAL A 163 11.30 -7.14 9.46
N ARG A 164 11.47 -7.55 8.19
CA ARG A 164 12.51 -7.05 7.31
C ARG A 164 11.93 -6.12 6.25
N LEU A 165 12.37 -4.87 6.32
CA LEU A 165 12.00 -3.84 5.36
C LEU A 165 13.24 -3.42 4.58
N LYS A 166 13.15 -3.42 3.27
CA LYS A 166 14.25 -3.10 2.38
C LYS A 166 13.84 -1.97 1.44
N ALA A 167 14.83 -1.19 1.01
CA ALA A 167 14.64 -0.21 -0.03
C ALA A 167 15.78 -0.34 -1.06
N ASP A 168 15.41 -0.60 -2.32
CA ASP A 168 16.32 -0.44 -3.45
C ASP A 168 16.38 1.05 -3.78
N LEU A 169 17.49 1.70 -3.44
CA LEU A 169 17.70 3.14 -3.64
C LEU A 169 18.17 3.46 -5.06
N SER A 170 18.53 2.44 -5.84
CA SER A 170 18.85 2.53 -7.24
C SER A 170 18.29 1.33 -8.01
N PRO A 171 17.93 1.48 -9.31
CA PRO A 171 17.35 0.39 -10.11
C PRO A 171 18.29 -0.82 -10.29
N ASP A 172 19.60 -0.62 -10.25
CA ASP A 172 20.63 -1.65 -10.35
C ASP A 172 20.90 -2.38 -9.04
N ARG A 173 20.31 -1.91 -7.90
CA ARG A 173 20.49 -2.43 -6.54
C ARG A 173 21.90 -2.24 -5.97
N GLU A 174 22.71 -1.41 -6.58
CA GLU A 174 24.03 -1.09 -6.01
C GLU A 174 23.90 -0.26 -4.74
N ASN A 175 22.82 0.54 -4.66
CA ASN A 175 22.46 1.32 -3.48
C ASN A 175 21.18 0.73 -2.87
N ARG A 176 21.29 0.23 -1.64
CA ARG A 176 20.15 -0.37 -0.94
C ARG A 176 20.26 -0.22 0.57
N VAL A 177 19.11 -0.19 1.21
CA VAL A 177 18.96 -0.27 2.67
C VAL A 177 18.19 -1.54 3.00
N GLU A 178 18.63 -2.25 4.02
CA GLU A 178 17.92 -3.38 4.62
C GLU A 178 17.83 -3.10 6.12
N LEU A 179 16.63 -3.18 6.68
CA LEU A 179 16.37 -2.94 8.09
C LEU A 179 15.60 -4.12 8.66
N GLU A 180 16.01 -4.61 9.81
CA GLU A 180 15.27 -5.51 10.65
C GLU A 180 14.96 -4.79 11.96
N GLY A 181 13.71 -4.85 12.43
CA GLY A 181 13.32 -4.14 13.62
C GLY A 181 11.82 -4.05 13.79
N GLY A 182 11.39 -3.37 14.84
CA GLY A 182 10.00 -3.22 15.19
C GLY A 182 9.67 -1.91 15.87
N GLY A 183 8.39 -1.71 16.14
CA GLY A 183 7.94 -0.50 16.80
C GLY A 183 6.45 -0.25 16.65
N ASP A 184 6.03 0.90 17.17
CA ASP A 184 4.64 1.34 17.15
C ASP A 184 4.54 2.66 16.37
N LEU A 185 3.75 2.62 15.30
CA LEU A 185 3.52 3.74 14.40
C LEU A 185 2.02 4.05 14.32
N SER A 186 1.68 5.27 13.93
CA SER A 186 0.34 5.67 13.53
C SER A 186 0.37 6.09 12.06
N LEU A 187 -0.43 5.44 11.26
CA LEU A 187 -0.62 5.72 9.85
C LEU A 187 -1.91 6.52 9.69
N GLN A 188 -1.80 7.75 9.20
CA GLN A 188 -2.93 8.61 8.91
C GLN A 188 -3.00 8.89 7.41
N TYR A 189 -4.21 8.77 6.84
CA TYR A 189 -4.52 9.25 5.50
C TYR A 189 -5.65 10.26 5.61
N THR A 190 -5.41 11.46 5.09
CA THR A 190 -6.37 12.55 5.17
C THR A 190 -7.32 12.56 3.98
N PRO A 191 -8.54 13.15 4.10
CA PRO A 191 -9.46 13.32 2.97
C PRO A 191 -8.85 14.09 1.79
N GLN A 192 -7.81 14.89 2.02
CA GLN A 192 -7.07 15.65 1.01
C GLN A 192 -6.07 14.78 0.24
N GLY A 193 -5.80 13.56 0.73
CA GLY A 193 -4.89 12.61 0.09
C GLY A 193 -3.48 12.57 0.70
N ASP A 194 -3.25 13.27 1.82
CA ASP A 194 -1.97 13.25 2.49
C ASP A 194 -1.82 11.96 3.29
N LEU A 195 -0.67 11.31 3.13
CA LEU A 195 -0.28 10.13 3.89
C LEU A 195 0.79 10.54 4.91
N LEU A 196 0.49 10.38 6.18
CA LEU A 196 1.36 10.75 7.28
C LEU A 196 1.66 9.53 8.15
N LEU A 197 2.91 9.39 8.58
CA LEU A 197 3.36 8.31 9.43
C LEU A 197 4.09 8.88 10.63
N TYR A 198 3.66 8.51 11.84
CA TYR A 198 4.22 8.95 13.11
C TYR A 198 4.57 7.76 13.97
N GLY A 199 5.52 7.92 14.88
CA GLY A 199 5.78 6.92 15.91
C GLY A 199 7.24 6.64 16.12
N ARG A 200 7.53 5.46 16.68
CA ARG A 200 8.88 5.02 17.00
C ARG A 200 9.15 3.68 16.35
N TYR A 201 10.26 3.60 15.64
CA TYR A 201 10.78 2.36 15.08
C TYR A 201 12.19 2.11 15.64
N THR A 202 12.43 0.91 16.15
CA THR A 202 13.72 0.48 16.69
C THR A 202 14.35 -0.49 15.71
N ILE A 203 15.51 -0.15 15.19
CA ILE A 203 16.30 -1.01 14.32
C ILE A 203 17.10 -1.96 15.21
N SER A 204 16.93 -3.27 15.02
CA SER A 204 17.69 -4.32 15.69
C SER A 204 18.90 -4.75 14.85
N ASP A 205 18.77 -4.73 13.52
CA ASP A 205 19.84 -5.01 12.57
C ASP A 205 19.63 -4.20 11.29
N GLY A 206 20.69 -3.93 10.55
CA GLY A 206 20.59 -3.16 9.33
C GLY A 206 21.84 -3.21 8.46
N LEU A 207 21.63 -3.12 7.15
CA LEU A 207 22.66 -3.02 6.14
C LEU A 207 22.39 -1.83 5.24
N LEU A 208 23.38 -0.94 5.11
CA LEU A 208 23.40 0.08 4.09
C LEU A 208 24.53 -0.23 3.09
N LYS A 209 24.15 -0.56 1.87
CA LYS A 209 25.09 -0.62 0.74
C LYS A 209 24.95 0.66 -0.06
N TYR A 210 26.03 1.42 -0.16
CA TYR A 210 26.06 2.66 -0.90
C TYR A 210 27.33 2.74 -1.75
N THR A 211 27.18 2.86 -3.06
CA THR A 211 28.29 3.03 -4.01
C THR A 211 28.39 4.51 -4.38
N LEU A 212 29.51 5.12 -4.02
CA LEU A 212 29.76 6.52 -4.40
C LEU A 212 29.96 6.59 -5.92
N PRO A 213 29.31 7.53 -6.60
CA PRO A 213 29.62 7.80 -8.00
C PRO A 213 31.06 8.35 -8.07
N VAL A 214 31.91 7.66 -8.81
CA VAL A 214 33.30 8.06 -9.10
C VAL A 214 33.31 8.92 -10.35
#